data_333ae0dd26d01a47be4dcbd915814181
#
_entry.id   333ae0dd26d01a47be4dcbd915814181
#
_cell.length_a   1.000
_cell.length_b   1.000
_cell.length_c   1.000
_cell.angle_alpha   90.00
_cell.angle_beta   90.00
_cell.angle_gamma   90.00
#
_symmetry.space_group_name_H-M   'P 1'
#
loop_
_entity.id
_entity.type
_entity.pdbx_description
1 polymer ?
#
loop_
_entity_poly.entity_id
_entity_poly.type
_entity_poly.pdbx_seq_one_letter_code
_entity_poly.pdbx_strand_id
1 'polypeptide(L)'
;TILHICGNVNQILSYMADCGFEGLSVEEKIGSPKKAKEVIGSRARFVGNVSSPFTLLPGPVEKIKAEARQALVEGVDVLAPGCGIAPMTPLENIKAMVAARDEFYA
;
A
#
# COMPACT_ATOMS: atom_id res chain seq x y z
N THR A 1 -5.77 15.29 -2.82
CA THR A 1 -6.73 14.25 -3.25
C THR A 1 -6.02 12.93 -3.55
N ILE A 2 -6.70 11.81 -3.30
CA ILE A 2 -6.18 10.47 -3.55
C ILE A 2 -7.17 9.69 -4.42
N LEU A 3 -6.67 9.15 -5.54
CA LEU A 3 -7.44 8.26 -6.41
C LEU A 3 -7.18 6.81 -6.01
N HIS A 4 -8.24 6.06 -5.75
CA HIS A 4 -8.15 4.62 -5.48
C HIS A 4 -8.88 3.81 -6.55
N ILE A 5 -8.21 2.80 -7.09
CA ILE A 5 -8.83 1.80 -7.96
C ILE A 5 -8.39 0.41 -7.48
N CYS A 6 -9.37 -0.45 -7.24
CA CYS A 6 -9.14 -1.83 -6.80
C CYS A 6 -8.56 -2.70 -7.92
N GLY A 7 -7.91 -3.78 -7.53
CA GLY A 7 -7.44 -4.82 -8.43
C GLY A 7 -6.06 -4.56 -9.01
N ASN A 8 -5.77 -5.24 -10.10
CA ASN A 8 -4.51 -5.06 -10.81
C ASN A 8 -4.66 -3.93 -11.85
N VAL A 9 -4.14 -2.77 -11.51
CA VAL A 9 -4.24 -1.55 -12.34
C VAL A 9 -2.97 -1.28 -13.16
N ASN A 10 -2.07 -2.23 -13.27
CA ASN A 10 -0.77 -2.02 -13.96
C ASN A 10 -0.94 -1.44 -15.37
N GLN A 11 -1.94 -1.89 -16.13
CA GLN A 11 -2.17 -1.43 -17.50
C GLN A 11 -2.65 0.02 -17.58
N ILE A 12 -3.23 0.56 -16.50
CA ILE A 12 -3.79 1.92 -16.49
C ILE A 12 -3.04 2.85 -15.53
N LEU A 13 -2.01 2.36 -14.84
CA LEU A 13 -1.33 3.13 -13.80
C LEU A 13 -0.76 4.45 -14.31
N SER A 14 -0.20 4.47 -15.51
CA SER A 14 0.31 5.70 -16.11
C SER A 14 -0.81 6.71 -16.38
N TYR A 15 -1.98 6.25 -16.82
CA TYR A 15 -3.14 7.11 -17.01
C TYR A 15 -3.68 7.65 -15.69
N MET A 16 -3.69 6.82 -14.64
CA MET A 16 -4.04 7.27 -13.29
C MET A 16 -3.12 8.41 -12.83
N ALA A 17 -1.83 8.27 -13.08
CA ALA A 17 -0.85 9.29 -12.73
C ALA A 17 -1.09 10.60 -13.49
N ASP A 18 -1.58 10.55 -14.73
CA ASP A 18 -1.90 11.72 -15.54
C ASP A 18 -3.19 12.44 -15.09
N CYS A 19 -4.00 11.82 -14.25
CA CYS A 19 -5.25 12.42 -13.78
C CYS A 19 -5.05 13.64 -12.85
N GLY A 20 -3.85 13.85 -12.32
CA GLY A 20 -3.55 15.04 -11.50
C GLY A 20 -3.88 14.90 -10.01
N PHE A 21 -4.10 13.69 -9.51
CA PHE A 21 -4.25 13.43 -8.07
C PHE A 21 -2.90 13.48 -7.38
N GLU A 22 -2.86 13.95 -6.14
CA GLU A 22 -1.64 13.99 -5.35
C GLU A 22 -1.16 12.58 -4.95
N GLY A 23 -2.08 11.65 -4.74
CA GLY A 23 -1.77 10.27 -4.40
C GLY A 23 -2.56 9.26 -5.22
N LEU A 24 -1.95 8.10 -5.45
CA LEU A 24 -2.59 6.96 -6.07
C LEU A 24 -2.60 5.81 -5.07
N SER A 25 -3.78 5.34 -4.70
CA SER A 25 -3.97 4.20 -3.78
C SER A 25 -4.26 2.95 -4.59
N VAL A 26 -3.40 1.95 -4.45
CA VAL A 26 -3.48 0.72 -5.22
C VAL A 26 -3.25 -0.50 -4.34
N GLU A 27 -3.75 -1.65 -4.79
CA GLU A 27 -3.66 -2.90 -4.06
C GLU A 27 -2.33 -3.62 -4.31
N GLU A 28 -2.06 -4.65 -3.51
CA GLU A 28 -0.91 -5.55 -3.65
C GLU A 28 -0.88 -6.29 -4.99
N LYS A 29 -2.01 -6.37 -5.66
CA LYS A 29 -2.15 -7.04 -6.97
C LYS A 29 -1.32 -6.41 -8.08
N ILE A 30 -0.86 -5.20 -7.90
CA ILE A 30 0.05 -4.55 -8.86
C ILE A 30 1.47 -5.13 -8.81
N GLY A 31 1.78 -5.96 -7.83
CA GLY A 31 3.12 -6.49 -7.61
C GLY A 31 4.03 -5.51 -6.89
N SER A 32 5.23 -5.27 -7.44
CA SER A 32 6.25 -4.46 -6.77
C SER A 32 5.90 -2.96 -6.73
N PRO A 33 5.83 -2.36 -5.53
CA PRO A 33 5.73 -0.90 -5.39
C PRO A 33 6.87 -0.16 -6.10
N LYS A 34 8.06 -0.71 -6.10
CA LYS A 34 9.21 -0.10 -6.79
C LYS A 34 8.95 0.10 -8.27
N LYS A 35 8.43 -0.91 -8.96
CA LYS A 35 8.10 -0.82 -10.38
C LYS A 35 6.97 0.16 -10.64
N ALA A 36 5.95 0.15 -9.77
CA ALA A 36 4.84 1.10 -9.85
C ALA A 36 5.34 2.53 -9.70
N LYS A 37 6.24 2.78 -8.77
CA LYS A 37 6.86 4.11 -8.58
C LYS A 37 7.63 4.57 -9.81
N GLU A 38 8.31 3.68 -10.50
CA GLU A 38 8.99 4.02 -11.76
C GLU A 38 8.00 4.50 -12.83
N VAL A 39 6.83 3.86 -12.93
CA VAL A 39 5.77 4.26 -13.87
C VAL A 39 5.15 5.62 -13.47
N ILE A 40 4.84 5.79 -12.19
CA ILE A 40 4.24 7.02 -11.66
C ILE A 40 5.21 8.20 -11.77
N GLY A 41 6.49 7.96 -11.51
CA GLY A 41 7.51 9.00 -11.48
C GLY A 41 7.21 10.05 -10.41
N SER A 42 7.35 11.33 -10.77
CA SER A 42 7.08 12.46 -9.87
C SER A 42 5.64 12.98 -9.94
N ARG A 43 4.77 12.33 -10.74
CA ARG A 43 3.40 12.84 -10.98
C ARG A 43 2.47 12.67 -9.80
N ALA A 44 2.71 11.66 -8.95
CA ALA A 44 1.89 11.39 -7.77
C ALA A 44 2.68 10.60 -6.72
N ARG A 45 2.14 10.53 -5.50
CA ARG A 45 2.66 9.70 -4.41
C ARG A 45 2.00 8.33 -4.44
N PHE A 46 2.73 7.31 -4.03
CA PHE A 46 2.20 5.95 -3.89
C PHE A 46 1.60 5.77 -2.50
N VAL A 47 0.33 5.38 -2.45
CA VAL A 47 -0.40 5.08 -1.21
C VAL A 47 -0.75 3.58 -1.21
N GLY A 48 -0.37 2.86 -0.22
CA GLY A 48 -0.68 1.43 -0.11
C GLY A 48 0.47 0.67 0.55
N ASN A 49 0.59 -0.62 0.37
CA ASN A 49 -0.37 -1.53 -0.27
C ASN A 49 -0.34 -2.89 0.45
N VAL A 50 -0.38 -2.83 1.79
CA VAL A 50 -0.46 -4.06 2.60
C VAL A 50 -1.78 -4.76 2.30
N SER A 51 -1.73 -6.05 1.97
CA SER A 51 -2.92 -6.80 1.60
C SER A 51 -3.95 -6.82 2.73
N SER A 52 -5.16 -6.33 2.44
CA SER A 52 -6.26 -6.34 3.39
C SER A 52 -6.78 -7.75 3.65
N PRO A 53 -7.09 -8.59 2.62
CA PRO A 53 -7.66 -9.90 2.85
C PRO A 53 -6.64 -10.99 3.20
N PHE A 54 -5.41 -10.89 2.70
CA PHE A 54 -4.42 -11.97 2.83
C PHE A 54 -3.37 -11.72 3.90
N THR A 55 -3.24 -10.51 4.40
CA THR A 55 -2.24 -10.15 5.40
C THR A 55 -2.86 -9.47 6.62
N LEU A 56 -3.56 -8.36 6.46
CA LEU A 56 -4.13 -7.65 7.61
C LEU A 56 -5.20 -8.46 8.33
N LEU A 57 -6.11 -9.11 7.60
CA LEU A 57 -7.19 -9.87 8.20
C LEU A 57 -6.67 -11.10 8.98
N PRO A 58 -5.90 -12.02 8.35
CA PRO A 58 -5.48 -13.25 9.03
C PRO A 58 -4.24 -13.07 9.92
N GLY A 59 -3.38 -12.09 9.67
CA GLY A 59 -2.07 -12.01 10.30
C GLY A 59 -1.14 -13.14 9.85
N PRO A 60 -0.18 -13.59 10.64
CA PRO A 60 0.14 -13.07 11.98
C PRO A 60 0.81 -11.68 11.94
N VAL A 61 1.01 -11.10 13.12
CA VAL A 61 1.63 -9.77 13.28
C VAL A 61 2.99 -9.67 12.56
N GLU A 62 3.79 -10.71 12.64
CA GLU A 62 5.13 -10.76 12.00
C GLU A 62 5.03 -10.64 10.48
N LYS A 63 4.05 -11.29 9.88
CA LYS A 63 3.80 -11.18 8.43
C LYS A 63 3.38 -9.77 8.03
N ILE A 64 2.53 -9.16 8.84
CA ILE A 64 2.06 -7.79 8.61
C ILE A 64 3.24 -6.81 8.67
N LYS A 65 4.07 -6.92 9.69
CA LYS A 65 5.27 -6.08 9.84
C LYS A 65 6.24 -6.27 8.69
N ALA A 66 6.47 -7.51 8.28
CA ALA A 66 7.38 -7.82 7.17
C ALA A 66 6.88 -7.21 5.85
N GLU A 67 5.61 -7.37 5.53
CA GLU A 67 5.02 -6.82 4.31
C GLU A 67 4.99 -5.29 4.32
N ALA A 68 4.62 -4.69 5.44
CA ALA A 68 4.64 -3.23 5.62
C ALA A 68 6.06 -2.68 5.45
N ARG A 69 7.05 -3.32 6.09
CA ARG A 69 8.45 -2.91 5.95
C ARG A 69 8.92 -3.04 4.50
N GLN A 70 8.58 -4.13 3.83
CA GLN A 70 8.95 -4.33 2.43
C GLN A 70 8.37 -3.23 1.53
N ALA A 71 7.10 -2.89 1.73
CA ALA A 71 6.46 -1.81 1.00
C ALA A 71 7.20 -0.48 1.18
N LEU A 72 7.60 -0.15 2.40
CA LEU A 72 8.36 1.07 2.70
C LEU A 72 9.76 1.04 2.06
N VAL A 73 10.45 -0.10 2.12
CA VAL A 73 11.77 -0.28 1.45
C VAL A 73 11.65 -0.07 -0.05
N GLU A 74 10.56 -0.53 -0.66
CA GLU A 74 10.31 -0.37 -2.09
C GLU A 74 9.81 1.02 -2.49
N GLY A 75 9.64 1.92 -1.54
CA GLY A 75 9.39 3.33 -1.81
C GLY A 75 7.95 3.79 -1.71
N VAL A 76 7.10 3.06 -1.01
CA VAL A 76 5.74 3.54 -0.69
C VAL A 76 5.84 4.86 0.08
N ASP A 77 5.15 5.87 -0.38
CA ASP A 77 5.18 7.20 0.24
C ASP A 77 4.24 7.29 1.45
N VAL A 78 3.07 6.68 1.36
CA VAL A 78 2.10 6.61 2.44
C VAL A 78 1.72 5.16 2.66
N LEU A 79 2.17 4.58 3.77
CA LEU A 79 1.83 3.20 4.11
C LEU A 79 0.34 3.10 4.45
N ALA A 80 -0.35 2.23 3.76
CA ALA A 80 -1.79 2.02 3.93
C ALA A 80 -2.17 0.59 3.57
N PRO A 81 -3.36 0.13 3.98
CA PRO A 81 -3.94 -1.07 3.39
C PRO A 81 -4.11 -0.89 1.88
N GLY A 82 -4.03 -1.98 1.13
CA GLY A 82 -4.22 -1.93 -0.32
C GLY A 82 -5.65 -1.64 -0.75
N CYS A 83 -6.60 -1.90 0.13
CA CYS A 83 -8.04 -1.68 -0.11
C CYS A 83 -8.75 -1.49 1.24
N GLY A 84 -10.08 -1.55 1.25
CA GLY A 84 -10.87 -1.48 2.47
C GLY A 84 -10.49 -2.57 3.47
N ILE A 85 -10.52 -2.23 4.75
CA ILE A 85 -10.22 -3.17 5.84
C ILE A 85 -11.52 -3.90 6.21
N ALA A 86 -11.47 -5.24 6.26
CA ALA A 86 -12.61 -6.03 6.71
C ALA A 86 -12.96 -5.68 8.16
N PRO A 87 -14.26 -5.51 8.50
CA PRO A 87 -14.67 -5.08 9.85
C PRO A 87 -14.19 -6.00 10.97
N MET A 88 -13.98 -7.30 10.68
CA MET A 88 -13.50 -8.28 11.65
C MET A 88 -11.97 -8.30 11.79
N THR A 89 -11.24 -7.45 11.07
CA THR A 89 -9.77 -7.40 11.19
C THR A 89 -9.38 -7.05 12.64
N PRO A 90 -8.54 -7.88 13.30
CA PRO A 90 -8.12 -7.57 14.67
C PRO A 90 -7.41 -6.23 14.76
N LEU A 91 -7.74 -5.45 15.76
CA LEU A 91 -7.11 -4.12 15.98
C LEU A 91 -5.59 -4.23 16.14
N GLU A 92 -5.11 -5.30 16.77
CA GLU A 92 -3.67 -5.55 16.93
C GLU A 92 -2.95 -5.68 15.58
N ASN A 93 -3.63 -6.22 14.56
CA ASN A 93 -3.07 -6.33 13.21
C ASN A 93 -2.90 -4.95 12.57
N ILE A 94 -3.88 -4.07 12.73
CA ILE A 94 -3.79 -2.69 12.23
C ILE A 94 -2.68 -1.94 12.96
N LYS A 95 -2.59 -2.10 14.28
CA LYS A 95 -1.51 -1.51 15.08
C LYS A 95 -0.14 -2.01 14.67
N ALA A 96 -0.03 -3.27 14.27
CA ALA A 96 1.23 -3.85 13.80
C ALA A 96 1.73 -3.15 12.51
N MET A 97 0.83 -2.83 11.59
CA MET A 97 1.18 -2.06 10.39
C MET A 97 1.70 -0.67 10.74
N VAL A 98 1.03 0.02 11.65
CA VAL A 98 1.45 1.34 12.14
C VAL A 98 2.81 1.26 12.84
N ALA A 99 3.00 0.24 13.68
CA ALA A 99 4.27 0.03 14.38
C ALA A 99 5.43 -0.21 13.39
N ALA A 100 5.19 -0.96 12.34
CA ALA A 100 6.21 -1.19 11.30
C ALA A 100 6.65 0.11 10.62
N ARG A 101 5.71 1.03 10.37
CA ARG A 101 6.03 2.36 9.86
C ARG A 101 6.91 3.13 10.84
N ASP A 102 6.52 3.15 12.10
CA ASP A 102 7.24 3.90 13.14
C ASP A 102 8.66 3.35 13.32
N GLU A 103 8.81 2.03 13.33
CA GLU A 103 10.11 1.36 13.41
C GLU A 103 10.99 1.67 12.20
N PHE A 104 10.40 1.75 11.00
CA PHE A 104 11.12 2.04 9.76
C PHE A 104 11.73 3.45 9.75
N TYR A 105 11.02 4.43 10.28
CA TYR A 105 11.44 5.82 10.32
C TYR A 105 12.12 6.23 11.65
N ALA A 106 12.26 5.30 12.58
CA ALA A 106 12.91 5.57 13.87
C ALA A 106 14.40 5.90 13.72
#